data_829e8c36eb5c14b7b932f72fdaa34d48
#
_entry.id   829e8c36eb5c14b7b932f72fdaa34d48
#
_cell.length_a   1.000
_cell.length_b   1.000
_cell.length_c   1.000
_cell.angle_alpha   90.00
_cell.angle_beta   90.00
_cell.angle_gamma   90.00
#
_symmetry.space_group_name_H-M   'P 1'
#
loop_
_entity.id
_entity.type
_entity.pdbx_description
1 polymer ?
#
loop_
_entity_poly.entity_id
_entity_poly.type
_entity_poly.pdbx_seq_one_letter_code
_entity_poly.pdbx_strand_id
1 'polypeptide(L)'
;MNLTQTSVKRPLTIIMVFLVLIVFGGIGYKKMSINLMHDIEIPVVMVMTTWTGAGPQDVDEQVSQKVDESLSAVSNVKSTISSSQESVSMVVAQFEFGTNLDEIMNDVRSKVDALQTSLPDDAAKPTVLKLDMNAQAIGQLVISGGNENSSQALRKYAEDVIQPKIESIDGVTSADLKGGKKAQVNVIADPAVL
;
A
#
# COMPACT_ATOMS: atom_id res chain seq x y z
N MET A 1 16.22 -36.98 39.18
CA MET A 1 16.39 -35.84 40.13
C MET A 1 15.00 -35.32 40.43
N ASN A 2 14.51 -35.47 41.66
CA ASN A 2 13.16 -35.01 42.02
C ASN A 2 13.19 -33.51 42.28
N LEU A 3 12.57 -32.72 41.36
CA LEU A 3 12.48 -31.26 41.49
C LEU A 3 12.00 -30.81 42.87
N THR A 4 11.05 -31.53 43.44
CA THR A 4 10.46 -31.29 44.76
C THR A 4 11.49 -31.38 45.91
N GLN A 5 12.39 -32.35 45.87
CA GLN A 5 13.46 -32.48 46.91
C GLN A 5 14.52 -31.38 46.78
N THR A 6 14.83 -30.95 45.59
CA THR A 6 15.77 -29.86 45.32
C THR A 6 15.21 -28.52 45.79
N SER A 7 13.90 -28.30 45.57
CA SER A 7 13.19 -27.10 46.00
C SER A 7 13.23 -26.91 47.52
N VAL A 8 13.02 -27.97 48.28
CA VAL A 8 13.01 -27.90 49.77
C VAL A 8 14.41 -27.71 50.31
N LYS A 9 15.41 -28.35 49.69
CA LYS A 9 16.81 -28.29 50.17
C LYS A 9 17.56 -27.03 49.81
N ARG A 10 17.15 -26.30 48.77
CA ARG A 10 17.80 -25.06 48.28
C ARG A 10 16.82 -23.96 47.94
N PRO A 11 16.14 -23.36 48.92
CA PRO A 11 15.10 -22.36 48.66
C PRO A 11 15.65 -21.11 47.95
N LEU A 12 16.88 -20.72 48.22
CA LEU A 12 17.51 -19.53 47.59
C LEU A 12 17.65 -19.71 46.06
N THR A 13 18.00 -20.90 45.59
CA THR A 13 18.13 -21.19 44.15
C THR A 13 16.80 -21.10 43.45
N ILE A 14 15.73 -21.54 44.08
CA ILE A 14 14.36 -21.47 43.52
C ILE A 14 13.91 -20.01 43.42
N ILE A 15 14.13 -19.21 44.46
CA ILE A 15 13.78 -17.79 44.43
C ILE A 15 14.51 -17.07 43.28
N MET A 16 15.81 -17.36 43.08
CA MET A 16 16.57 -16.80 41.95
C MET A 16 16.01 -17.19 40.60
N VAL A 17 15.61 -18.46 40.41
CA VAL A 17 14.99 -18.91 39.17
C VAL A 17 13.66 -18.20 38.89
N PHE A 18 12.81 -18.05 39.91
CA PHE A 18 11.57 -17.30 39.80
C PHE A 18 11.81 -15.82 39.46
N LEU A 19 12.81 -15.22 40.11
CA LEU A 19 13.15 -13.82 39.82
C LEU A 19 13.62 -13.61 38.40
N VAL A 20 14.43 -14.53 37.87
CA VAL A 20 14.85 -14.54 36.45
C VAL A 20 13.67 -14.67 35.53
N LEU A 21 12.73 -15.60 35.81
CA LEU A 21 11.50 -15.78 35.00
C LEU A 21 10.63 -14.53 34.99
N ILE A 22 10.47 -13.86 36.16
CA ILE A 22 9.69 -12.61 36.23
C ILE A 22 10.37 -11.49 35.43
N VAL A 23 11.68 -11.37 35.50
CA VAL A 23 12.42 -10.35 34.72
C VAL A 23 12.29 -10.62 33.21
N PHE A 24 12.51 -11.86 32.77
CA PHE A 24 12.35 -12.22 31.36
C PHE A 24 10.91 -12.08 30.88
N GLY A 25 9.93 -12.46 31.71
CA GLY A 25 8.51 -12.26 31.42
C GLY A 25 8.15 -10.77 31.28
N GLY A 26 8.68 -9.92 32.15
CA GLY A 26 8.48 -8.47 32.07
C GLY A 26 9.12 -7.83 30.83
N ILE A 27 10.31 -8.29 30.44
CA ILE A 27 10.97 -7.84 29.20
C ILE A 27 10.18 -8.32 27.97
N GLY A 28 9.73 -9.58 27.97
CA GLY A 28 8.91 -10.16 26.91
C GLY A 28 7.60 -9.40 26.73
N TYR A 29 6.93 -9.10 27.84
CA TYR A 29 5.68 -8.33 27.82
C TYR A 29 5.85 -6.92 27.22
N LYS A 30 6.92 -6.21 27.57
CA LYS A 30 7.22 -4.88 27.01
C LYS A 30 7.59 -4.91 25.52
N LYS A 31 8.08 -6.03 25.01
CA LYS A 31 8.46 -6.17 23.59
C LYS A 31 7.34 -6.73 22.73
N MET A 32 6.21 -7.13 23.30
CA MET A 32 5.06 -7.55 22.51
C MET A 32 4.49 -6.35 21.77
N SER A 33 4.52 -6.41 20.44
CA SER A 33 3.79 -5.46 19.59
C SER A 33 2.30 -5.77 19.67
N ILE A 34 1.51 -4.75 19.96
CA ILE A 34 0.04 -4.85 19.95
C ILE A 34 -0.41 -4.42 18.57
N ASN A 35 -0.71 -5.36 17.71
CA ASN A 35 -1.34 -5.10 16.41
C ASN A 35 -2.85 -5.17 16.57
N LEU A 36 -3.53 -4.16 16.04
CA LEU A 36 -5.00 -4.05 16.09
C LEU A 36 -5.67 -5.15 15.24
N MET A 37 -5.00 -5.61 14.20
CA MET A 37 -5.40 -6.71 13.33
C MET A 37 -4.25 -7.70 13.19
N HIS A 38 -4.58 -8.96 12.96
CA HIS A 38 -3.60 -9.93 12.46
C HIS A 38 -3.05 -9.41 11.14
N ASP A 39 -1.72 -9.46 10.97
CA ASP A 39 -1.08 -9.18 9.69
C ASP A 39 -1.50 -10.24 8.68
N ILE A 40 -2.63 -10.00 8.01
CA ILE A 40 -3.06 -10.80 6.88
C ILE A 40 -2.42 -10.16 5.65
N GLU A 41 -1.23 -10.62 5.31
CA GLU A 41 -0.61 -10.25 4.05
C GLU A 41 -1.36 -10.95 2.91
N ILE A 42 -2.33 -10.27 2.32
CA ILE A 42 -2.92 -10.69 1.06
C ILE A 42 -1.95 -10.25 -0.03
N PRO A 43 -1.26 -11.18 -0.70
CA PRO A 43 -0.32 -10.82 -1.74
C PRO A 43 -1.08 -10.34 -2.98
N VAL A 44 -1.15 -9.03 -3.13
CA VAL A 44 -1.84 -8.37 -4.25
C VAL A 44 -0.87 -7.42 -4.93
N VAL A 45 -0.76 -7.54 -6.24
CA VAL A 45 0.02 -6.65 -7.09
C VAL A 45 -0.92 -5.96 -8.07
N MET A 46 -0.75 -4.66 -8.24
CA MET A 46 -1.49 -3.85 -9.19
C MET A 46 -0.55 -3.34 -10.27
N VAL A 47 -0.98 -3.46 -11.52
CA VAL A 47 -0.31 -2.88 -12.68
C VAL A 47 -1.19 -1.79 -13.24
N MET A 48 -0.67 -0.57 -13.31
CA MET A 48 -1.37 0.59 -13.84
C MET A 48 -0.65 1.09 -15.10
N THR A 49 -1.41 1.30 -16.16
CA THR A 49 -0.92 1.85 -17.44
C THR A 49 -1.79 3.03 -17.83
N THR A 50 -1.17 4.14 -18.20
CA THR A 50 -1.86 5.33 -18.68
C THR A 50 -1.70 5.44 -20.20
N TRP A 51 -2.82 5.63 -20.90
CA TRP A 51 -2.85 5.87 -22.34
C TRP A 51 -3.76 7.06 -22.63
N THR A 52 -3.16 8.25 -22.65
CA THR A 52 -3.87 9.52 -22.74
C THR A 52 -4.69 9.62 -24.03
N GLY A 53 -5.98 9.92 -23.92
CA GLY A 53 -6.91 10.12 -25.04
C GLY A 53 -7.53 8.83 -25.58
N ALA A 54 -7.17 7.67 -25.08
CA ALA A 54 -7.79 6.40 -25.50
C ALA A 54 -9.14 6.19 -24.80
N GLY A 55 -10.11 5.68 -25.55
CA GLY A 55 -11.41 5.26 -25.01
C GLY A 55 -11.30 4.02 -24.14
N PRO A 56 -12.27 3.77 -23.23
CA PRO A 56 -12.24 2.59 -22.35
C PRO A 56 -12.16 1.26 -23.10
N GLN A 57 -12.78 1.16 -24.26
CA GLN A 57 -12.75 -0.04 -25.09
C GLN A 57 -11.35 -0.29 -25.68
N ASP A 58 -10.71 0.75 -26.22
CA ASP A 58 -9.36 0.66 -26.76
C ASP A 58 -8.35 0.31 -25.68
N VAL A 59 -8.50 0.94 -24.48
CA VAL A 59 -7.68 0.62 -23.30
C VAL A 59 -7.85 -0.84 -22.90
N ASP A 60 -9.07 -1.36 -22.94
CA ASP A 60 -9.34 -2.75 -22.59
C ASP A 60 -8.67 -3.72 -23.58
N GLU A 61 -8.96 -3.58 -24.88
CA GLU A 61 -8.51 -4.52 -25.91
C GLU A 61 -6.97 -4.47 -26.11
N GLN A 62 -6.38 -3.27 -26.09
CA GLN A 62 -4.98 -3.12 -26.47
C GLN A 62 -4.01 -3.09 -25.29
N VAL A 63 -4.51 -2.83 -24.08
CA VAL A 63 -3.66 -2.71 -22.88
C VAL A 63 -4.08 -3.72 -21.82
N SER A 64 -5.34 -3.63 -21.33
CA SER A 64 -5.76 -4.40 -20.15
C SER A 64 -5.70 -5.90 -20.37
N GLN A 65 -6.20 -6.39 -21.50
CA GLN A 65 -6.20 -7.83 -21.83
C GLN A 65 -4.78 -8.39 -21.95
N LYS A 66 -3.87 -7.65 -22.58
CA LYS A 66 -2.47 -8.09 -22.72
C LYS A 66 -1.74 -8.14 -21.38
N VAL A 67 -2.01 -7.15 -20.51
CA VAL A 67 -1.45 -7.13 -19.14
C VAL A 67 -2.05 -8.26 -18.33
N ASP A 68 -3.35 -8.50 -18.42
CA ASP A 68 -4.06 -9.59 -17.72
C ASP A 68 -3.53 -10.97 -18.14
N GLU A 69 -3.38 -11.23 -19.44
CA GLU A 69 -2.79 -12.46 -19.96
C GLU A 69 -1.37 -12.69 -19.43
N SER A 70 -0.56 -11.62 -19.42
CA SER A 70 0.81 -11.69 -18.93
C SER A 70 0.88 -11.96 -17.43
N LEU A 71 0.00 -11.34 -16.64
CA LEU A 71 -0.09 -11.55 -15.20
C LEU A 71 -0.62 -12.94 -14.87
N SER A 72 -1.60 -13.42 -15.63
CA SER A 72 -2.15 -14.78 -15.47
C SER A 72 -1.12 -15.88 -15.73
N ALA A 73 -0.06 -15.57 -16.48
CA ALA A 73 1.06 -16.49 -16.73
C ALA A 73 2.15 -16.48 -15.64
N VAL A 74 1.98 -15.66 -14.60
CA VAL A 74 2.89 -15.65 -13.44
C VAL A 74 2.53 -16.78 -12.50
N SER A 75 3.54 -17.41 -11.87
CA SER A 75 3.31 -18.50 -10.92
C SER A 75 2.52 -18.05 -9.69
N ASN A 76 1.67 -18.94 -9.18
CA ASN A 76 0.86 -18.74 -7.97
C ASN A 76 -0.18 -17.62 -8.07
N VAL A 77 -0.58 -17.20 -9.28
CA VAL A 77 -1.73 -16.32 -9.45
C VAL A 77 -3.02 -17.09 -9.15
N LYS A 78 -3.81 -16.52 -8.25
CA LYS A 78 -5.12 -17.05 -7.87
C LYS A 78 -6.24 -16.48 -8.74
N SER A 79 -6.19 -15.17 -8.98
CA SER A 79 -7.17 -14.46 -9.80
C SER A 79 -6.61 -13.13 -10.26
N THR A 80 -7.08 -12.67 -11.41
CA THR A 80 -6.84 -11.32 -11.93
C THR A 80 -8.16 -10.58 -12.08
N ILE A 81 -8.12 -9.28 -11.91
CA ILE A 81 -9.25 -8.37 -12.11
C ILE A 81 -8.72 -7.17 -12.87
N SER A 82 -9.30 -6.90 -14.03
CA SER A 82 -8.98 -5.73 -14.85
C SER A 82 -10.09 -4.68 -14.77
N SER A 83 -9.70 -3.42 -14.81
CA SER A 83 -10.59 -2.27 -14.87
C SER A 83 -10.05 -1.27 -15.87
N SER A 84 -10.79 -1.07 -16.95
CA SER A 84 -10.45 -0.17 -18.04
C SER A 84 -11.30 1.08 -17.98
N GLN A 85 -10.64 2.23 -17.84
CA GLN A 85 -11.28 3.54 -17.82
C GLN A 85 -10.71 4.40 -18.95
N GLU A 86 -11.32 5.56 -19.18
CA GLU A 86 -10.78 6.52 -20.14
C GLU A 86 -9.34 6.89 -19.77
N SER A 87 -8.42 6.65 -20.69
CA SER A 87 -6.98 6.91 -20.55
C SER A 87 -6.23 6.07 -19.51
N VAL A 88 -6.87 5.14 -18.79
CA VAL A 88 -6.22 4.38 -17.70
C VAL A 88 -6.64 2.92 -17.71
N SER A 89 -5.67 2.02 -17.71
CA SER A 89 -5.82 0.59 -17.42
C SER A 89 -5.31 0.29 -16.02
N MET A 90 -6.06 -0.49 -15.27
CA MET A 90 -5.69 -1.00 -13.96
C MET A 90 -5.95 -2.51 -13.93
N VAL A 91 -4.90 -3.30 -13.74
CA VAL A 91 -5.01 -4.76 -13.61
C VAL A 91 -4.45 -5.17 -12.25
N VAL A 92 -5.27 -5.86 -11.48
CA VAL A 92 -4.95 -6.31 -10.13
C VAL A 92 -4.83 -7.83 -10.16
N ALA A 93 -3.67 -8.35 -9.76
CA ALA A 93 -3.43 -9.78 -9.62
C ALA A 93 -3.34 -10.15 -8.13
N GLN A 94 -4.16 -11.10 -7.72
CA GLN A 94 -4.13 -11.71 -6.41
C GLN A 94 -3.35 -13.02 -6.51
N PHE A 95 -2.41 -13.23 -5.59
CA PHE A 95 -1.60 -14.44 -5.51
C PHE A 95 -2.03 -15.33 -4.34
N GLU A 96 -1.53 -16.56 -4.29
CA GLU A 96 -1.82 -17.47 -3.20
C GLU A 96 -1.11 -17.05 -1.90
N PHE A 97 -1.75 -17.34 -0.76
CA PHE A 97 -1.19 -17.01 0.55
C PHE A 97 0.13 -17.74 0.80
N GLY A 98 1.06 -17.03 1.44
CA GLY A 98 2.37 -17.57 1.78
C GLY A 98 3.41 -17.49 0.66
N THR A 99 3.07 -16.91 -0.49
CA THR A 99 4.02 -16.66 -1.56
C THR A 99 4.88 -15.42 -1.22
N ASN A 100 6.18 -15.50 -1.53
CA ASN A 100 7.10 -14.39 -1.33
C ASN A 100 6.79 -13.24 -2.30
N LEU A 101 6.26 -12.13 -1.77
CA LEU A 101 5.81 -11.01 -2.58
C LEU A 101 6.95 -10.30 -3.34
N ASP A 102 8.17 -10.31 -2.79
CA ASP A 102 9.32 -9.67 -3.45
C ASP A 102 9.78 -10.45 -4.69
N GLU A 103 9.70 -11.78 -4.66
CA GLU A 103 9.94 -12.63 -5.82
C GLU A 103 8.87 -12.41 -6.90
N ILE A 104 7.60 -12.42 -6.49
CA ILE A 104 6.46 -12.13 -7.39
C ILE A 104 6.64 -10.77 -8.06
N MET A 105 6.99 -9.73 -7.31
CA MET A 105 7.17 -8.38 -7.85
C MET A 105 8.24 -8.33 -8.94
N ASN A 106 9.32 -9.09 -8.79
CA ASN A 106 10.37 -9.18 -9.81
C ASN A 106 9.89 -9.92 -11.06
N ASP A 107 9.15 -11.02 -10.88
CA ASP A 107 8.58 -11.78 -12.00
C ASP A 107 7.54 -10.95 -12.76
N VAL A 108 6.64 -10.28 -12.04
CA VAL A 108 5.65 -9.38 -12.62
C VAL A 108 6.33 -8.25 -13.41
N ARG A 109 7.33 -7.59 -12.83
CA ARG A 109 8.08 -6.53 -13.53
C ARG A 109 8.71 -7.05 -14.81
N SER A 110 9.37 -8.20 -14.75
CA SER A 110 10.01 -8.82 -15.93
C SER A 110 8.99 -9.13 -17.03
N LYS A 111 7.82 -9.66 -16.67
CA LYS A 111 6.72 -9.97 -17.60
C LYS A 111 6.13 -8.70 -18.21
N VAL A 112 5.86 -7.69 -17.38
CA VAL A 112 5.29 -6.41 -17.79
C VAL A 112 6.26 -5.61 -18.65
N ASP A 113 7.56 -5.62 -18.33
CA ASP A 113 8.60 -4.98 -19.16
C ASP A 113 8.70 -5.64 -20.56
N ALA A 114 8.51 -6.95 -20.65
CA ALA A 114 8.47 -7.66 -21.92
C ALA A 114 7.25 -7.27 -22.80
N LEU A 115 6.16 -6.84 -22.18
CA LEU A 115 4.97 -6.39 -22.91
C LEU A 115 5.13 -5.01 -23.55
N GLN A 116 6.10 -4.22 -23.15
CA GLN A 116 6.25 -2.84 -23.62
C GLN A 116 6.30 -2.71 -25.14
N THR A 117 6.86 -3.70 -25.83
CA THR A 117 6.94 -3.73 -27.31
C THR A 117 5.63 -4.10 -27.99
N SER A 118 4.68 -4.65 -27.24
CA SER A 118 3.36 -5.06 -27.77
C SER A 118 2.23 -4.07 -27.41
N LEU A 119 2.51 -3.11 -26.55
CA LEU A 119 1.58 -2.03 -26.22
C LEU A 119 1.65 -0.92 -27.28
N PRO A 120 0.58 -0.09 -27.38
CA PRO A 120 0.61 1.09 -28.26
C PRO A 120 1.74 2.04 -27.91
N ASP A 121 2.34 2.67 -28.93
CA ASP A 121 3.49 3.59 -28.77
C ASP A 121 3.17 4.80 -27.86
N ASP A 122 1.89 5.24 -27.88
CA ASP A 122 1.40 6.37 -27.05
C ASP A 122 1.05 5.95 -25.61
N ALA A 123 1.07 4.66 -25.29
CA ALA A 123 0.83 4.19 -23.93
C ALA A 123 2.07 4.38 -23.07
N ALA A 124 1.88 4.96 -21.89
CA ALA A 124 2.95 5.09 -20.92
C ALA A 124 3.43 3.70 -20.44
N LYS A 125 4.69 3.63 -20.00
CA LYS A 125 5.22 2.41 -19.42
C LYS A 125 4.36 1.95 -18.24
N PRO A 126 3.93 0.67 -18.20
CA PRO A 126 3.17 0.14 -17.07
C PRO A 126 3.95 0.24 -15.75
N THR A 127 3.25 0.67 -14.72
CA THR A 127 3.81 0.80 -13.36
C THR A 127 3.28 -0.32 -12.48
N VAL A 128 4.19 -1.07 -11.88
CA VAL A 128 3.86 -2.19 -10.97
C VAL A 128 3.91 -1.68 -9.53
N LEU A 129 2.79 -1.82 -8.82
CA LEU A 129 2.60 -1.35 -7.45
C LEU A 129 2.23 -2.54 -6.54
N LYS A 130 2.86 -2.61 -5.38
CA LYS A 130 2.44 -3.49 -4.29
C LYS A 130 1.23 -2.84 -3.60
N LEU A 131 0.14 -3.59 -3.49
CA LEU A 131 -1.02 -3.13 -2.72
C LEU A 131 -0.89 -3.64 -1.28
N ASP A 132 -0.58 -2.74 -0.37
CA ASP A 132 -0.53 -3.06 1.06
C ASP A 132 -1.88 -2.76 1.70
N MET A 133 -2.62 -3.82 2.02
CA MET A 133 -3.93 -3.72 2.67
C MET A 133 -3.83 -3.27 4.14
N ASN A 134 -2.63 -3.36 4.73
CA ASN A 134 -2.38 -2.92 6.10
C ASN A 134 -2.03 -1.43 6.20
N ALA A 135 -1.86 -0.74 5.06
CA ALA A 135 -1.60 0.70 5.00
C ALA A 135 -2.87 1.52 5.36
N GLN A 136 -3.46 1.24 6.52
CA GLN A 136 -4.56 2.04 7.05
C GLN A 136 -4.02 3.25 7.80
N ALA A 137 -4.71 4.39 7.65
CA ALA A 137 -4.37 5.58 8.39
C ALA A 137 -4.51 5.32 9.90
N ILE A 138 -3.40 5.42 10.64
CA ILE A 138 -3.35 5.21 12.09
C ILE A 138 -4.06 6.33 12.84
N GLY A 139 -4.08 7.53 12.25
CA GLY A 139 -4.71 8.70 12.84
C GLY A 139 -5.27 9.65 11.78
N GLN A 140 -6.24 10.43 12.17
CA GLN A 140 -6.83 11.47 11.32
C GLN A 140 -6.70 12.82 12.04
N LEU A 141 -6.07 13.78 11.38
CA LEU A 141 -5.97 15.14 11.85
C LEU A 141 -6.99 16.01 11.11
N VAL A 142 -7.93 16.60 11.84
CA VAL A 142 -8.91 17.51 11.27
C VAL A 142 -8.41 18.94 11.38
N ILE A 143 -8.32 19.64 10.24
CA ILE A 143 -7.94 21.03 10.17
C ILE A 143 -9.21 21.85 9.89
N SER A 144 -9.56 22.73 10.80
CA SER A 144 -10.68 23.66 10.64
C SER A 144 -10.19 25.09 10.69
N GLY A 145 -10.72 25.96 9.84
CA GLY A 145 -10.44 27.39 9.84
C GLY A 145 -11.68 28.19 10.21
N GLY A 146 -11.47 29.38 10.77
CA GLY A 146 -12.54 30.33 11.00
C GLY A 146 -13.16 30.85 9.70
N ASN A 147 -14.23 31.63 9.81
CA ASN A 147 -15.05 32.14 8.69
C ASN A 147 -14.29 32.93 7.61
N GLU A 148 -13.06 33.37 7.87
CA GLU A 148 -12.25 34.17 6.94
C GLU A 148 -11.35 33.32 6.03
N ASN A 149 -11.15 32.03 6.31
CA ASN A 149 -10.29 31.18 5.51
C ASN A 149 -11.11 30.33 4.52
N SER A 150 -10.89 30.56 3.24
CA SER A 150 -11.50 29.73 2.22
C SER A 150 -10.99 28.28 2.33
N SER A 151 -11.85 27.32 2.02
CA SER A 151 -11.49 25.88 1.94
C SER A 151 -10.25 25.61 1.07
N GLN A 152 -10.01 26.49 0.09
CA GLN A 152 -8.84 26.45 -0.79
C GLN A 152 -7.55 26.90 -0.08
N ALA A 153 -7.63 27.98 0.72
CA ALA A 153 -6.47 28.46 1.48
C ALA A 153 -6.05 27.47 2.56
N LEU A 154 -7.03 26.86 3.24
CA LEU A 154 -6.78 25.82 4.24
C LEU A 154 -6.11 24.58 3.62
N ARG A 155 -6.59 24.14 2.45
CA ARG A 155 -5.97 23.04 1.75
C ARG A 155 -4.52 23.35 1.36
N LYS A 156 -4.28 24.52 0.79
CA LYS A 156 -2.93 24.94 0.42
C LYS A 156 -2.00 25.01 1.64
N TYR A 157 -2.47 25.56 2.74
CA TYR A 157 -1.69 25.61 3.99
C TYR A 157 -1.40 24.20 4.53
N ALA A 158 -2.35 23.29 4.45
CA ALA A 158 -2.16 21.91 4.86
C ALA A 158 -1.12 21.19 3.97
N GLU A 159 -1.17 21.39 2.64
CA GLU A 159 -0.26 20.80 1.65
C GLU A 159 1.17 21.37 1.76
N ASP A 160 1.29 22.70 1.93
CA ASP A 160 2.59 23.38 1.93
C ASP A 160 3.31 23.33 3.29
N VAL A 161 2.57 23.27 4.41
CA VAL A 161 3.15 23.45 5.75
C VAL A 161 2.93 22.25 6.66
N ILE A 162 1.71 21.71 6.72
CA ILE A 162 1.36 20.69 7.70
C ILE A 162 1.82 19.31 7.24
N GLN A 163 1.54 18.95 5.99
CA GLN A 163 1.91 17.66 5.44
C GLN A 163 3.41 17.37 5.55
N PRO A 164 4.32 18.27 5.11
CA PRO A 164 5.76 18.03 5.23
C PRO A 164 6.24 17.92 6.68
N LYS A 165 5.59 18.67 7.61
CA LYS A 165 5.92 18.59 9.03
C LYS A 165 5.52 17.25 9.64
N ILE A 166 4.38 16.69 9.24
CA ILE A 166 3.94 15.38 9.71
C ILE A 166 4.84 14.28 9.13
N GLU A 167 5.15 14.36 7.84
CA GLU A 167 6.03 13.39 7.17
C GLU A 167 7.48 13.42 7.68
N SER A 168 7.90 14.54 8.29
CA SER A 168 9.23 14.64 8.93
C SER A 168 9.33 13.98 10.30
N ILE A 169 8.22 13.51 10.87
CA ILE A 169 8.21 12.81 12.16
C ILE A 169 8.70 11.37 11.96
N ASP A 170 9.66 10.97 12.77
CA ASP A 170 10.20 9.61 12.72
C ASP A 170 9.09 8.55 12.94
N GLY A 171 9.00 7.60 12.03
CA GLY A 171 7.95 6.56 12.03
C GLY A 171 6.68 6.89 11.22
N VAL A 172 6.57 8.08 10.64
CA VAL A 172 5.48 8.43 9.71
C VAL A 172 5.92 8.16 8.28
N THR A 173 5.19 7.29 7.59
CA THR A 173 5.49 6.91 6.20
C THR A 173 4.90 7.87 5.18
N SER A 174 3.67 8.33 5.41
CA SER A 174 2.99 9.29 4.54
C SER A 174 1.86 10.01 5.27
N ALA A 175 1.50 11.19 4.78
CA ALA A 175 0.35 11.94 5.27
C ALA A 175 -0.54 12.32 4.08
N ASP A 176 -1.70 11.68 3.97
CA ASP A 176 -2.64 11.91 2.88
C ASP A 176 -3.62 13.02 3.21
N LEU A 177 -3.65 14.05 2.37
CA LEU A 177 -4.58 15.17 2.51
C LEU A 177 -5.90 14.89 1.80
N LYS A 178 -6.98 14.78 2.58
CA LYS A 178 -8.35 14.58 2.06
C LYS A 178 -9.22 15.81 2.32
N GLY A 179 -10.01 16.21 1.33
CA GLY A 179 -10.92 17.36 1.43
C GLY A 179 -10.32 18.69 0.94
N GLY A 180 -11.10 19.75 1.10
CA GLY A 180 -10.77 21.07 0.56
C GLY A 180 -10.91 21.18 -0.97
N LYS A 181 -10.99 22.41 -1.48
CA LYS A 181 -11.08 22.69 -2.92
C LYS A 181 -9.67 22.87 -3.48
N LYS A 182 -9.34 22.14 -4.57
CA LYS A 182 -8.09 22.34 -5.32
C LYS A 182 -8.35 23.35 -6.44
N ALA A 183 -7.47 24.35 -6.57
CA ALA A 183 -7.51 25.24 -7.71
C ALA A 183 -7.10 24.48 -8.97
N GLN A 184 -7.92 24.54 -10.00
CA GLN A 184 -7.60 23.99 -11.32
C GLN A 184 -8.09 24.95 -12.39
N VAL A 185 -7.38 25.00 -13.49
CA VAL A 185 -7.78 25.74 -14.68
C VAL A 185 -8.26 24.73 -15.71
N ASN A 186 -9.55 24.75 -16.03
CA ASN A 186 -10.13 23.92 -17.07
C ASN A 186 -10.17 24.74 -18.37
N VAL A 187 -9.46 24.25 -19.37
CA VAL A 187 -9.54 24.81 -20.74
C VAL A 187 -10.51 23.93 -21.51
N ILE A 188 -11.69 24.48 -21.80
CA ILE A 188 -12.73 23.79 -22.57
C ILE A 188 -12.63 24.32 -24.00
N ALA A 189 -12.25 23.48 -24.95
CA ALA A 189 -12.31 23.79 -26.36
C ALA A 189 -13.73 23.55 -26.87
N ASP A 190 -14.28 24.51 -27.61
CA ASP A 190 -15.58 24.34 -28.24
C ASP A 190 -15.40 23.51 -29.52
N PRO A 191 -15.97 22.28 -29.61
CA PRO A 191 -15.81 21.44 -30.78
C PRO A 191 -16.49 22.01 -32.05
N ALA A 192 -17.35 23.03 -31.92
CA ALA A 192 -17.97 23.69 -33.03
C ALA A 192 -17.06 24.74 -33.75
N VAL A 193 -15.92 25.07 -33.15
CA VAL A 193 -14.96 26.07 -33.66
C VAL A 193 -13.65 25.42 -34.13
N LEU A 194 -13.49 24.12 -33.88
CA LEU A 194 -12.40 23.29 -34.38
C LEU A 194 -12.76 22.58 -35.67
#